data_5e40a103173f8bbc68a56bed15b7c6bb
#
_entry.id   5e40a103173f8bbc68a56bed15b7c6bb
#
_cell.length_a   1.000
_cell.length_b   1.000
_cell.length_c   1.000
_cell.angle_alpha   90.00
_cell.angle_beta   90.00
_cell.angle_gamma   90.00
#
_symmetry.space_group_name_H-M   'P 1'
#
loop_
_entity.id
_entity.type
_entity.pdbx_description
1 polymer ?
#
loop_
_entity_poly.entity_id
_entity_poly.type
_entity_poly.pdbx_seq_one_letter_code
_entity_poly.pdbx_strand_id
1 'polypeptide(L)'
;MVILGKLMARRLFLSSLLTLILSLMVAGCGPKPKVTVAPAFRPVAAETVYIVPFTGALVPETFSETVFNDFVDLLNGRRRETGVRSFAILKDEVGAVDVGWLAQQHYVSGEIWSYVEETGCCATNIRVKVRAYLTEPGKRVPSVEIFLPMESFFEHDKSTIDLERGRLARNIARELAVRFSAALSPRR
;
A
#
# COMPACT_ATOMS: atom_id res chain seq x y z
N MET A 1 -45.84 42.75 2.13
CA MET A 1 -45.77 41.28 2.12
C MET A 1 -44.62 40.69 1.27
N VAL A 2 -44.02 41.39 0.35
CA VAL A 2 -42.97 40.91 -0.57
C VAL A 2 -41.57 40.87 0.07
N ILE A 3 -41.27 41.69 1.07
CA ILE A 3 -39.92 41.83 1.67
C ILE A 3 -39.58 40.61 2.59
N LEU A 4 -40.57 40.09 3.29
CA LEU A 4 -40.38 38.98 4.23
C LEU A 4 -40.01 37.66 3.50
N GLY A 5 -40.56 37.42 2.31
CA GLY A 5 -40.28 36.25 1.50
C GLY A 5 -38.82 36.22 0.97
N LYS A 6 -38.28 37.41 0.59
CA LYS A 6 -36.88 37.51 0.13
C LYS A 6 -35.85 37.25 1.26
N LEU A 7 -36.15 37.64 2.49
CA LEU A 7 -35.27 37.35 3.64
C LEU A 7 -35.27 35.89 4.03
N MET A 8 -36.41 35.22 3.98
CA MET A 8 -36.49 33.79 4.23
C MET A 8 -35.77 32.94 3.18
N ALA A 9 -35.96 33.27 1.90
CA ALA A 9 -35.26 32.57 0.81
C ALA A 9 -33.73 32.72 0.91
N ARG A 10 -33.24 33.89 1.29
CA ARG A 10 -31.80 34.15 1.45
C ARG A 10 -31.19 33.40 2.65
N ARG A 11 -31.93 33.25 3.75
CA ARG A 11 -31.48 32.43 4.90
C ARG A 11 -31.46 30.94 4.60
N LEU A 12 -32.46 30.42 3.86
CA LEU A 12 -32.48 29.03 3.41
C LEU A 12 -31.34 28.72 2.43
N PHE A 13 -31.03 29.64 1.54
CA PHE A 13 -29.91 29.48 0.59
C PHE A 13 -28.56 29.51 1.30
N LEU A 14 -28.36 30.39 2.29
CA LEU A 14 -27.12 30.42 3.09
C LEU A 14 -26.94 29.17 3.95
N SER A 15 -28.01 28.63 4.55
CA SER A 15 -27.90 27.41 5.37
C SER A 15 -27.64 26.18 4.50
N SER A 16 -28.22 26.09 3.30
CA SER A 16 -27.95 25.01 2.34
C SER A 16 -26.52 25.08 1.79
N LEU A 17 -25.99 26.25 1.53
CA LEU A 17 -24.62 26.46 1.09
C LEU A 17 -23.62 26.11 2.20
N LEU A 18 -23.91 26.46 3.44
CA LEU A 18 -23.06 26.15 4.61
C LEU A 18 -23.00 24.66 4.88
N THR A 19 -24.13 23.93 4.78
CA THR A 19 -24.16 22.47 4.92
C THR A 19 -23.42 21.77 3.77
N LEU A 20 -23.49 22.29 2.55
CA LEU A 20 -22.74 21.75 1.41
C LEU A 20 -21.24 21.94 1.59
N ILE A 21 -20.79 23.09 2.06
CA ILE A 21 -19.36 23.37 2.33
C ILE A 21 -18.87 22.51 3.49
N LEU A 22 -19.65 22.32 4.53
CA LEU A 22 -19.29 21.51 5.70
C LEU A 22 -19.17 20.03 5.31
N SER A 23 -20.04 19.50 4.44
CA SER A 23 -19.96 18.12 3.94
C SER A 23 -18.75 17.89 3.02
N LEU A 24 -18.28 18.89 2.27
CA LEU A 24 -17.07 18.80 1.44
C LEU A 24 -15.77 18.80 2.26
N MET A 25 -15.77 19.38 3.46
CA MET A 25 -14.60 19.40 4.34
C MET A 25 -14.33 18.08 5.07
N VAL A 26 -15.30 17.17 5.15
CA VAL A 26 -15.16 15.88 5.85
C VAL A 26 -14.61 14.79 4.93
N ALA A 27 -14.65 14.97 3.62
CA ALA A 27 -14.21 13.99 2.64
C ALA A 27 -12.70 14.12 2.36
N GLY A 28 -11.82 13.53 3.18
CA GLY A 28 -10.44 13.39 2.72
C GLY A 28 -9.30 13.32 3.73
N CYS A 29 -9.54 13.08 5.00
CA CYS A 29 -8.47 13.01 6.01
C CYS A 29 -7.86 11.62 6.25
N GLY A 30 -8.03 10.66 5.34
CA GLY A 30 -7.37 9.35 5.43
C GLY A 30 -5.88 9.43 5.02
N PRO A 31 -5.02 8.58 5.58
CA PRO A 31 -3.63 8.49 5.15
C PRO A 31 -3.58 8.05 3.69
N LYS A 32 -2.81 8.81 2.88
CA LYS A 32 -2.68 8.53 1.43
C LYS A 32 -1.44 7.68 1.16
N PRO A 33 -1.46 6.83 0.12
CA PRO A 33 -0.28 6.14 -0.37
C PRO A 33 0.83 7.14 -0.70
N LYS A 34 2.06 6.82 -0.28
CA LYS A 34 3.24 7.65 -0.54
C LYS A 34 4.35 6.81 -1.12
N VAL A 35 4.99 7.32 -2.17
CA VAL A 35 6.22 6.75 -2.73
C VAL A 35 7.32 7.79 -2.55
N THR A 36 8.40 7.40 -1.88
CA THR A 36 9.60 8.21 -1.70
C THR A 36 10.72 7.56 -2.49
N VAL A 37 11.34 8.32 -3.37
CA VAL A 37 12.49 7.87 -4.18
C VAL A 37 13.66 8.77 -3.85
N ALA A 38 14.80 8.16 -3.51
CA ALA A 38 16.01 8.90 -3.21
C ALA A 38 16.45 9.74 -4.43
N PRO A 39 16.90 11.01 -4.26
CA PRO A 39 17.26 11.89 -5.37
C PRO A 39 18.35 11.32 -6.29
N ALA A 40 19.28 10.54 -5.71
CA ALA A 40 20.36 9.90 -6.44
C ALA A 40 19.99 8.55 -7.06
N PHE A 41 18.79 8.03 -6.78
CA PHE A 41 18.34 6.75 -7.33
C PHE A 41 18.21 6.85 -8.85
N ARG A 42 18.82 5.90 -9.54
CA ARG A 42 18.64 5.69 -10.97
C ARG A 42 18.17 4.27 -11.16
N PRO A 43 17.04 4.06 -11.87
CA PRO A 43 16.62 2.72 -12.25
C PRO A 43 17.77 2.03 -12.99
N VAL A 44 18.26 0.97 -12.39
CA VAL A 44 19.38 0.21 -12.96
C VAL A 44 18.78 -1.06 -13.55
N ALA A 45 19.22 -1.41 -14.76
CA ALA A 45 18.97 -2.73 -15.30
C ALA A 45 19.71 -3.74 -14.41
N ALA A 46 19.00 -4.32 -13.45
CA ALA A 46 19.52 -5.33 -12.55
C ALA A 46 19.23 -6.71 -13.12
N GLU A 47 20.21 -7.60 -13.00
CA GLU A 47 19.99 -8.98 -13.45
C GLU A 47 18.99 -9.69 -12.53
N THR A 48 19.15 -9.52 -11.23
CA THR A 48 18.24 -10.07 -10.22
C THR A 48 18.01 -9.05 -9.11
N VAL A 49 16.75 -8.94 -8.69
CA VAL A 49 16.36 -8.25 -7.46
C VAL A 49 15.79 -9.30 -6.52
N TYR A 50 16.39 -9.43 -5.34
CA TYR A 50 15.94 -10.38 -4.33
C TYR A 50 14.76 -9.81 -3.55
N ILE A 51 13.79 -10.65 -3.21
CA ILE A 51 12.65 -10.26 -2.38
C ILE A 51 12.71 -11.08 -1.10
N VAL A 52 12.81 -10.35 0.02
CA VAL A 52 12.82 -10.94 1.37
C VAL A 52 11.38 -11.06 1.84
N PRO A 53 10.99 -12.16 2.54
CA PRO A 53 9.67 -12.28 3.12
C PRO A 53 9.27 -11.06 3.96
N PHE A 54 8.00 -10.66 3.83
CA PHE A 54 7.51 -9.52 4.58
C PHE A 54 7.35 -9.87 6.06
N THR A 55 7.77 -8.96 6.92
CA THR A 55 7.59 -9.09 8.36
C THR A 55 6.28 -8.44 8.81
N GLY A 56 5.74 -8.90 9.93
CA GLY A 56 4.55 -8.29 10.53
C GLY A 56 4.26 -8.89 11.91
N ALA A 57 3.96 -8.05 12.88
CA ALA A 57 3.52 -8.50 14.19
C ALA A 57 1.98 -8.57 14.22
N LEU A 58 1.43 -9.65 14.77
CA LEU A 58 -0.01 -9.86 14.94
C LEU A 58 -0.82 -9.82 13.63
N VAL A 59 -0.20 -10.22 12.53
CA VAL A 59 -0.85 -10.33 11.22
C VAL A 59 -1.23 -11.80 10.99
N PRO A 60 -2.44 -12.11 10.49
CA PRO A 60 -2.78 -13.47 10.09
C PRO A 60 -1.78 -13.99 9.05
N GLU A 61 -1.24 -15.18 9.27
CA GLU A 61 -0.19 -15.78 8.41
C GLU A 61 -0.65 -15.85 6.95
N THR A 62 -1.85 -16.37 6.70
CA THR A 62 -2.43 -16.48 5.35
C THR A 62 -2.59 -15.13 4.66
N PHE A 63 -2.83 -14.05 5.41
CA PHE A 63 -2.88 -12.69 4.87
C PHE A 63 -1.50 -12.23 4.42
N SER A 64 -0.50 -12.39 5.30
CA SER A 64 0.89 -12.02 5.03
C SER A 64 1.46 -12.79 3.84
N GLU A 65 1.25 -14.11 3.78
CA GLU A 65 1.64 -14.96 2.66
C GLU A 65 0.98 -14.55 1.34
N THR A 66 -0.32 -14.23 1.37
CA THR A 66 -1.03 -13.78 0.17
C THR A 66 -0.46 -12.47 -0.35
N VAL A 67 -0.23 -11.48 0.54
CA VAL A 67 0.40 -10.21 0.15
C VAL A 67 1.75 -10.45 -0.50
N PHE A 68 2.59 -11.27 0.11
CA PHE A 68 3.94 -11.53 -0.35
C PHE A 68 3.96 -12.28 -1.68
N ASN A 69 3.27 -13.41 -1.78
CA ASN A 69 3.29 -14.26 -2.97
C ASN A 69 2.72 -13.53 -4.18
N ASP A 70 1.54 -12.91 -4.04
CA ASP A 70 0.93 -12.14 -5.13
C ASP A 70 1.80 -10.95 -5.55
N PHE A 71 2.46 -10.28 -4.60
CA PHE A 71 3.38 -9.19 -4.91
C PHE A 71 4.56 -9.66 -5.77
N VAL A 72 5.18 -10.78 -5.43
CA VAL A 72 6.29 -11.37 -6.20
C VAL A 72 5.85 -11.77 -7.60
N ASP A 73 4.70 -12.44 -7.71
CA ASP A 73 4.15 -12.89 -8.99
C ASP A 73 3.83 -11.69 -9.90
N LEU A 74 3.23 -10.65 -9.34
CA LEU A 74 2.91 -9.43 -10.08
C LEU A 74 4.17 -8.67 -10.53
N LEU A 75 5.23 -8.61 -9.70
CA LEU A 75 6.50 -8.02 -10.11
C LEU A 75 7.15 -8.82 -11.26
N ASN A 76 7.18 -10.14 -11.15
CA ASN A 76 7.69 -10.99 -12.23
C ASN A 76 6.88 -10.85 -13.53
N GLY A 77 5.57 -10.67 -13.43
CA GLY A 77 4.72 -10.36 -14.58
C GLY A 77 5.06 -9.01 -15.24
N ARG A 78 5.56 -8.04 -14.46
CA ARG A 78 5.91 -6.68 -14.93
C ARG A 78 7.41 -6.47 -15.18
N ARG A 79 8.23 -7.49 -15.14
CA ARG A 79 9.70 -7.40 -15.31
C ARG A 79 10.15 -6.62 -16.56
N ARG A 80 9.39 -6.72 -17.65
CA ARG A 80 9.69 -5.98 -18.89
C ARG A 80 9.57 -4.46 -18.74
N GLU A 81 8.74 -3.99 -17.81
CA GLU A 81 8.51 -2.57 -17.55
C GLU A 81 9.62 -1.99 -16.67
N THR A 82 10.26 -2.83 -15.85
CA THR A 82 11.21 -2.40 -14.80
C THR A 82 12.67 -2.43 -15.24
N GLY A 83 12.99 -3.11 -16.35
CA GLY A 83 14.37 -3.38 -16.73
C GLY A 83 15.08 -4.43 -15.86
N VAL A 84 14.38 -5.06 -14.93
CA VAL A 84 14.88 -6.14 -14.09
C VAL A 84 14.65 -7.47 -14.80
N ARG A 85 15.67 -8.32 -14.85
CA ARG A 85 15.59 -9.63 -15.52
C ARG A 85 14.75 -10.62 -14.74
N SER A 86 14.92 -10.67 -13.42
CA SER A 86 14.17 -11.55 -12.53
C SER A 86 14.00 -10.97 -11.12
N PHE A 87 12.89 -11.32 -10.49
CA PHE A 87 12.66 -11.12 -9.07
C PHE A 87 12.72 -12.49 -8.39
N ALA A 88 13.68 -12.69 -7.49
CA ALA A 88 13.93 -13.97 -6.84
C ALA A 88 13.59 -13.89 -5.35
N ILE A 89 12.85 -14.88 -4.85
CA ILE A 89 12.52 -14.99 -3.43
C ILE A 89 13.72 -15.54 -2.66
N LEU A 90 14.09 -14.87 -1.56
CA LEU A 90 14.92 -15.44 -0.54
C LEU A 90 14.00 -16.24 0.40
N LYS A 91 14.16 -17.57 0.40
CA LYS A 91 13.31 -18.48 1.20
C LYS A 91 13.70 -18.52 2.69
N ASP A 92 14.93 -18.12 2.98
CA ASP A 92 15.43 -18.11 4.35
C ASP A 92 14.82 -16.92 5.12
N GLU A 93 14.55 -17.13 6.40
CA GLU A 93 14.17 -16.04 7.28
C GLU A 93 15.25 -14.95 7.27
N VAL A 94 14.84 -13.68 7.40
CA VAL A 94 15.75 -12.53 7.35
C VAL A 94 16.96 -12.69 8.27
N GLY A 95 16.81 -13.39 9.40
CA GLY A 95 17.88 -13.69 10.35
C GLY A 95 18.84 -14.81 9.93
N ALA A 96 18.48 -15.64 8.93
CA ALA A 96 19.32 -16.71 8.42
C ALA A 96 20.10 -16.31 7.16
N VAL A 97 19.71 -15.20 6.51
CA VAL A 97 20.42 -14.68 5.34
C VAL A 97 21.72 -14.02 5.77
N ASP A 98 22.83 -14.34 5.08
CA ASP A 98 24.09 -13.60 5.27
C ASP A 98 23.90 -12.13 4.94
N VAL A 99 23.91 -11.32 5.99
CA VAL A 99 23.70 -9.87 5.92
C VAL A 99 24.77 -9.21 5.05
N GLY A 100 26.01 -9.72 5.07
CA GLY A 100 27.13 -9.22 4.26
C GLY A 100 26.90 -9.47 2.77
N TRP A 101 26.41 -10.66 2.43
CA TRP A 101 26.03 -10.99 1.05
C TRP A 101 24.82 -10.17 0.59
N LEU A 102 23.76 -10.08 1.41
CA LEU A 102 22.54 -9.33 1.08
C LEU A 102 22.83 -7.86 0.86
N ALA A 103 23.73 -7.28 1.65
CA ALA A 103 24.15 -5.88 1.51
C ALA A 103 24.81 -5.57 0.15
N GLN A 104 25.25 -6.58 -0.58
CA GLN A 104 25.84 -6.46 -1.91
C GLN A 104 24.84 -6.70 -3.04
N GLN A 105 23.57 -6.95 -2.70
CA GLN A 105 22.52 -7.23 -3.68
C GLN A 105 21.51 -6.07 -3.78
N HIS A 106 20.80 -6.04 -4.90
CA HIS A 106 19.53 -5.30 -4.94
C HIS A 106 18.47 -6.16 -4.26
N TYR A 107 17.84 -5.64 -3.23
CA TYR A 107 16.78 -6.39 -2.56
C TYR A 107 15.58 -5.53 -2.17
N VAL A 108 14.42 -6.16 -2.17
CA VAL A 108 13.17 -5.62 -1.66
C VAL A 108 12.88 -6.29 -0.33
N SER A 109 12.60 -5.48 0.67
CA SER A 109 12.03 -5.92 1.95
C SER A 109 10.70 -5.22 2.20
N GLY A 110 9.91 -5.75 3.10
CA GLY A 110 8.64 -5.15 3.45
C GLY A 110 8.19 -5.50 4.86
N GLU A 111 7.30 -4.69 5.38
CA GLU A 111 6.66 -4.92 6.66
C GLU A 111 5.17 -4.58 6.61
N ILE A 112 4.34 -5.41 7.19
CA ILE A 112 2.97 -5.06 7.52
C ILE A 112 3.02 -4.38 8.89
N TRP A 113 3.19 -3.06 8.86
CA TRP A 113 3.47 -2.26 10.05
C TRP A 113 2.26 -2.13 10.99
N SER A 114 1.05 -2.24 10.46
CA SER A 114 -0.18 -2.19 11.25
C SER A 114 -1.24 -3.04 10.58
N TYR A 115 -1.87 -3.88 11.37
CA TYR A 115 -3.03 -4.68 10.99
C TYR A 115 -4.07 -4.57 12.11
N VAL A 116 -5.26 -4.06 11.81
CA VAL A 116 -6.33 -3.85 12.77
C VAL A 116 -7.65 -4.31 12.20
N GLU A 117 -8.34 -5.17 12.92
CA GLU A 117 -9.71 -5.60 12.62
C GLU A 117 -10.65 -5.08 13.72
N GLU A 118 -11.61 -4.28 13.34
CA GLU A 118 -12.64 -3.75 14.21
C GLU A 118 -13.98 -4.39 13.83
N THR A 119 -14.42 -5.37 14.60
CA THR A 119 -15.65 -6.10 14.34
C THR A 119 -16.75 -5.60 15.26
N GLY A 120 -17.83 -5.08 14.67
CA GLY A 120 -19.08 -4.76 15.34
C GLY A 120 -20.13 -5.87 15.19
N CYS A 121 -21.36 -5.60 15.61
CA CYS A 121 -22.46 -6.57 15.51
C CYS A 121 -22.84 -6.95 14.06
N CYS A 122 -22.66 -6.06 13.12
CA CYS A 122 -23.21 -6.21 11.76
C CYS A 122 -22.19 -5.90 10.67
N ALA A 123 -21.02 -5.37 11.01
CA ALA A 123 -19.99 -4.98 10.06
C ALA A 123 -18.60 -5.12 10.66
N THR A 124 -17.61 -5.26 9.79
CA THR A 124 -16.18 -5.26 10.16
C THR A 124 -15.41 -4.27 9.29
N ASN A 125 -14.46 -3.59 9.90
CA ASN A 125 -13.48 -2.75 9.22
C ASN A 125 -12.08 -3.33 9.41
N ILE A 126 -11.37 -3.61 8.32
CA ILE A 126 -9.99 -4.09 8.33
C ILE A 126 -9.12 -2.94 7.84
N ARG A 127 -8.18 -2.49 8.67
CA ARG A 127 -7.22 -1.43 8.30
C ARG A 127 -5.79 -1.96 8.34
N VAL A 128 -5.08 -1.76 7.25
CA VAL A 128 -3.70 -2.25 7.09
C VAL A 128 -2.80 -1.13 6.62
N LYS A 129 -1.60 -1.07 7.18
CA LYS A 129 -0.52 -0.19 6.72
C LYS A 129 0.68 -1.04 6.38
N VAL A 130 1.14 -0.95 5.14
CA VAL A 130 2.28 -1.68 4.64
C VAL A 130 3.38 -0.69 4.25
N ARG A 131 4.62 -1.06 4.55
CA ARG A 131 5.82 -0.41 4.02
C ARG A 131 6.61 -1.41 3.21
N ALA A 132 7.17 -0.96 2.12
CA ALA A 132 8.07 -1.78 1.33
C ALA A 132 9.24 -0.93 0.82
N TYR A 133 10.42 -1.52 0.78
CA TYR A 133 11.68 -0.83 0.57
C TYR A 133 12.49 -1.51 -0.52
N LEU A 134 13.14 -0.73 -1.39
CA LEU A 134 14.20 -1.20 -2.28
C LEU A 134 15.52 -0.67 -1.78
N THR A 135 16.46 -1.56 -1.54
CA THR A 135 17.83 -1.22 -1.16
C THR A 135 18.78 -1.63 -2.29
N GLU A 136 19.70 -0.71 -2.63
CA GLU A 136 20.75 -0.94 -3.63
C GLU A 136 22.02 -1.47 -2.96
N PRO A 137 22.89 -2.19 -3.71
CA PRO A 137 24.16 -2.68 -3.21
C PRO A 137 24.99 -1.60 -2.50
N GLY A 138 25.51 -1.94 -1.33
CA GLY A 138 26.35 -1.05 -0.52
C GLY A 138 25.63 0.10 0.18
N LYS A 139 24.32 0.25 0.00
CA LYS A 139 23.53 1.28 0.68
C LYS A 139 22.90 0.73 1.98
N ARG A 140 22.92 1.57 3.02
CA ARG A 140 22.26 1.27 4.30
C ARG A 140 20.83 1.84 4.37
N VAL A 141 20.52 2.79 3.49
CA VAL A 141 19.24 3.49 3.45
C VAL A 141 18.53 3.08 2.17
N PRO A 142 17.25 2.74 2.24
CA PRO A 142 16.46 2.40 1.06
C PRO A 142 16.50 3.51 0.00
N SER A 143 16.61 3.13 -1.25
CA SER A 143 16.54 4.04 -2.38
C SER A 143 15.11 4.31 -2.84
N VAL A 144 14.20 3.37 -2.57
CA VAL A 144 12.75 3.53 -2.76
C VAL A 144 12.05 3.06 -1.50
N GLU A 145 11.12 3.86 -1.01
CA GLU A 145 10.20 3.52 0.07
C GLU A 145 8.76 3.73 -0.41
N ILE A 146 7.92 2.74 -0.19
CA ILE A 146 6.49 2.81 -0.45
C ILE A 146 5.75 2.63 0.87
N PHE A 147 4.96 3.63 1.23
CA PHE A 147 3.99 3.54 2.31
C PHE A 147 2.59 3.41 1.72
N LEU A 148 1.88 2.34 2.10
CA LEU A 148 0.58 2.01 1.55
C LEU A 148 -0.41 1.71 2.68
N PRO A 149 -1.27 2.67 3.05
CA PRO A 149 -2.43 2.42 3.89
C PRO A 149 -3.59 1.94 3.02
N MET A 150 -4.28 0.89 3.45
CA MET A 150 -5.49 0.37 2.82
C MET A 150 -6.49 -0.09 3.87
N GLU A 151 -7.77 -0.06 3.49
CA GLU A 151 -8.86 -0.52 4.34
C GLU A 151 -9.92 -1.26 3.52
N SER A 152 -10.65 -2.15 4.19
CA SER A 152 -11.81 -2.83 3.68
C SER A 152 -12.90 -2.79 4.74
N PHE A 153 -14.06 -2.21 4.38
CA PHE A 153 -15.25 -2.23 5.21
C PHE A 153 -16.29 -3.15 4.56
N PHE A 154 -16.91 -4.01 5.35
CA PHE A 154 -17.98 -4.89 4.84
C PHE A 154 -19.04 -5.18 5.90
N GLU A 155 -20.24 -5.42 5.44
CA GLU A 155 -21.38 -5.89 6.23
C GLU A 155 -21.39 -7.42 6.22
N HIS A 156 -21.73 -8.05 7.37
CA HIS A 156 -21.62 -9.50 7.55
C HIS A 156 -22.66 -10.30 6.73
N ASP A 157 -23.74 -9.67 6.29
CA ASP A 157 -24.73 -10.25 5.39
C ASP A 157 -24.27 -10.26 3.92
N LYS A 158 -23.24 -9.48 3.57
CA LYS A 158 -22.74 -9.34 2.19
C LYS A 158 -21.41 -10.05 1.94
N SER A 159 -20.60 -10.25 2.98
CA SER A 159 -19.27 -10.83 2.84
C SER A 159 -18.79 -11.48 4.13
N THR A 160 -17.73 -12.27 4.02
CA THR A 160 -17.07 -12.90 5.16
C THR A 160 -15.69 -12.30 5.39
N ILE A 161 -15.20 -12.40 6.63
CA ILE A 161 -13.91 -11.85 7.01
C ILE A 161 -12.77 -12.45 6.18
N ASP A 162 -12.78 -13.75 5.92
CA ASP A 162 -11.72 -14.42 5.16
C ASP A 162 -11.72 -13.99 3.68
N LEU A 163 -12.91 -13.79 3.09
CA LEU A 163 -13.03 -13.31 1.72
C LEU A 163 -12.47 -11.88 1.61
N GLU A 164 -12.79 -11.01 2.57
CA GLU A 164 -12.34 -9.62 2.56
C GLU A 164 -10.84 -9.49 2.91
N ARG A 165 -10.32 -10.34 3.82
CA ARG A 165 -8.87 -10.46 4.04
C ARG A 165 -8.14 -10.82 2.75
N GLY A 166 -8.62 -11.86 2.04
CA GLY A 166 -8.02 -12.26 0.78
C GLY A 166 -8.11 -11.19 -0.32
N ARG A 167 -9.23 -10.46 -0.41
CA ARG A 167 -9.38 -9.34 -1.35
C ARG A 167 -8.42 -8.19 -1.03
N LEU A 168 -8.36 -7.81 0.25
CA LEU A 168 -7.49 -6.73 0.71
C LEU A 168 -6.02 -7.07 0.50
N ALA A 169 -5.60 -8.31 0.82
CA ALA A 169 -4.24 -8.79 0.60
C ALA A 169 -3.84 -8.68 -0.89
N ARG A 170 -4.67 -9.19 -1.81
CA ARG A 170 -4.43 -9.08 -3.26
C ARG A 170 -4.39 -7.64 -3.76
N ASN A 171 -5.22 -6.77 -3.21
CA ASN A 171 -5.22 -5.36 -3.58
C ASN A 171 -3.94 -4.66 -3.11
N ILE A 172 -3.47 -4.95 -1.88
CA ILE A 172 -2.19 -4.47 -1.36
C ILE A 172 -1.04 -4.92 -2.27
N ALA A 173 -0.97 -6.20 -2.59
CA ALA A 173 0.06 -6.76 -3.47
C ALA A 173 0.09 -6.06 -4.83
N ARG A 174 -1.09 -5.85 -5.44
CA ARG A 174 -1.23 -5.16 -6.74
C ARG A 174 -0.74 -3.72 -6.66
N GLU A 175 -1.17 -2.98 -5.65
CA GLU A 175 -0.79 -1.58 -5.48
C GLU A 175 0.71 -1.42 -5.22
N LEU A 176 1.31 -2.30 -4.41
CA LEU A 176 2.75 -2.33 -4.21
C LEU A 176 3.49 -2.62 -5.53
N ALA A 177 3.08 -3.66 -6.27
CA ALA A 177 3.72 -4.04 -7.52
C ALA A 177 3.65 -2.92 -8.58
N VAL A 178 2.50 -2.24 -8.69
CA VAL A 178 2.34 -1.08 -9.60
C VAL A 178 3.33 0.04 -9.24
N ARG A 179 3.42 0.38 -7.95
CA ARG A 179 4.28 1.48 -7.50
C ARG A 179 5.76 1.14 -7.61
N PHE A 180 6.15 -0.09 -7.28
CA PHE A 180 7.52 -0.54 -7.49
C PHE A 180 7.90 -0.56 -8.96
N SER A 181 7.04 -1.11 -9.81
CA SER A 181 7.28 -1.11 -11.26
C SER A 181 7.46 0.31 -11.79
N ALA A 182 6.61 1.24 -11.37
CA ALA A 182 6.73 2.64 -11.78
C ALA A 182 8.03 3.31 -11.29
N ALA A 183 8.47 3.00 -10.05
CA ALA A 183 9.71 3.53 -9.49
C ALA A 183 10.95 2.96 -10.17
N LEU A 184 10.91 1.69 -10.60
CA LEU A 184 12.00 0.99 -11.27
C LEU A 184 12.04 1.25 -12.77
N SER A 185 10.95 1.72 -13.38
CA SER A 185 10.89 1.98 -14.82
C SER A 185 11.87 3.10 -15.22
N PRO A 186 12.66 2.91 -16.28
CA PRO A 186 13.49 3.97 -16.82
C PRO A 186 12.66 5.19 -17.16
N ARG A 187 12.98 6.35 -16.59
CA ARG A 187 12.32 7.60 -16.97
C ARG A 187 12.71 7.91 -18.42
N ARG A 188 11.76 7.89 -19.32
CA ARG A 188 11.90 8.34 -20.70
C ARG A 188 12.05 9.87 -20.76
#